data_06490f91e82980f4fdc2234650d9e9f0
#
_entry.id   06490f91e82980f4fdc2234650d9e9f0
#
_cell.length_a   1.000
_cell.length_b   1.000
_cell.length_c   1.000
_cell.angle_alpha   90.00
_cell.angle_beta   90.00
_cell.angle_gamma   90.00
#
_symmetry.space_group_name_H-M   'P 1'
#
loop_
_entity.id
_entity.type
_entity.pdbx_description
1 polymer ?
#
loop_
_entity_poly.entity_id
_entity_poly.type
_entity_poly.pdbx_seq_one_letter_code
_entity_poly.pdbx_strand_id
1 'polypeptide(L)'
;MDVDAAVFDVFGTMTDWRSSVTAGLADIGGRAGLDADWPAVADAWRRRYRPVLERVLSGELPWRPLDDLHRLMLDDVVAEHGLDDLGEAERDALVQAWHRLRPWPDAAAGLEMLHHTRVITATLSNGGVGLLAGLTKQAGLRFDCILSAELARSYKPDLRVYRMAAELLEVEPRRLLMVACHPDDLEAAAEAGLRTAYIPRPLEWGPDAERVDPPAGVDLVADDVIGLARALGATG
;
A
#
# COMPACT_ATOMS: atom_id res chain seq x y z
N MET A 1 7.82 22.71 2.94
CA MET A 1 8.73 21.71 3.57
C MET A 1 9.93 21.53 2.64
N ASP A 2 11.15 21.42 3.19
CA ASP A 2 12.37 21.24 2.38
C ASP A 2 12.72 19.75 2.33
N VAL A 3 12.28 19.07 1.26
CA VAL A 3 12.54 17.67 0.97
C VAL A 3 13.00 17.49 -0.47
N ASP A 4 13.84 16.50 -0.71
CA ASP A 4 14.37 16.18 -2.04
C ASP A 4 13.56 15.06 -2.70
N ALA A 5 12.99 14.16 -1.90
CA ALA A 5 12.19 13.06 -2.40
C ALA A 5 11.00 12.76 -1.47
N ALA A 6 9.96 12.16 -2.03
CA ALA A 6 8.80 11.63 -1.33
C ALA A 6 8.57 10.17 -1.74
N VAL A 7 8.47 9.30 -0.75
CA VAL A 7 8.12 7.90 -0.93
C VAL A 7 6.71 7.63 -0.42
N PHE A 8 5.94 6.87 -1.17
CA PHE A 8 4.52 6.67 -0.94
C PHE A 8 4.22 5.22 -0.59
N ASP A 9 3.51 5.01 0.50
CA ASP A 9 2.76 3.77 0.67
C ASP A 9 1.71 3.66 -0.45
N VAL A 10 1.39 2.42 -0.88
CA VAL A 10 0.54 2.20 -2.04
C VAL A 10 -0.82 1.62 -1.66
N PHE A 11 -0.83 0.52 -0.91
CA PHE A 11 -2.07 -0.19 -0.55
C PHE A 11 -2.83 0.57 0.54
N GLY A 12 -3.97 1.14 0.19
CA GLY A 12 -4.76 1.99 1.07
C GLY A 12 -4.44 3.48 0.90
N THR A 13 -3.17 3.87 0.79
CA THR A 13 -2.75 5.27 0.64
C THR A 13 -2.99 5.82 -0.77
N MET A 14 -2.51 5.14 -1.80
CA MET A 14 -2.66 5.56 -3.20
C MET A 14 -3.78 4.82 -3.93
N THR A 15 -4.21 3.67 -3.41
CA THR A 15 -5.19 2.78 -4.05
C THR A 15 -6.29 2.37 -3.09
N ASP A 16 -7.52 2.24 -3.62
CA ASP A 16 -8.67 1.62 -2.96
C ASP A 16 -8.58 0.10 -3.10
N TRP A 17 -7.86 -0.52 -2.16
CA TRP A 17 -7.69 -1.97 -2.15
C TRP A 17 -9.02 -2.68 -1.89
N ARG A 18 -9.85 -2.15 -0.98
CA ARG A 18 -11.07 -2.83 -0.51
C ARG A 18 -12.08 -3.01 -1.64
N SER A 19 -12.45 -1.92 -2.32
CA SER A 19 -13.39 -2.00 -3.44
C SER A 19 -12.82 -2.82 -4.60
N SER A 20 -11.51 -2.73 -4.87
CA SER A 20 -10.86 -3.45 -5.96
C SER A 20 -10.82 -4.95 -5.71
N VAL A 21 -10.41 -5.39 -4.50
CA VAL A 21 -10.35 -6.81 -4.12
C VAL A 21 -11.74 -7.39 -4.01
N THR A 22 -12.70 -6.66 -3.41
CA THR A 22 -14.11 -7.07 -3.35
C THR A 22 -14.67 -7.34 -4.75
N ALA A 23 -14.42 -6.44 -5.71
CA ALA A 23 -14.87 -6.63 -7.08
C ALA A 23 -14.21 -7.85 -7.76
N GLY A 24 -12.93 -8.08 -7.49
CA GLY A 24 -12.22 -9.26 -7.98
C GLY A 24 -12.78 -10.58 -7.41
N LEU A 25 -13.05 -10.60 -6.10
CA LEU A 25 -13.69 -11.73 -5.41
C LEU A 25 -15.08 -12.01 -5.99
N ALA A 26 -15.91 -10.98 -6.15
CA ALA A 26 -17.26 -11.12 -6.69
C ALA A 26 -17.26 -11.63 -8.13
N ASP A 27 -16.35 -11.13 -8.98
CA ASP A 27 -16.23 -11.56 -10.39
C ASP A 27 -15.76 -13.03 -10.49
N ILE A 28 -14.70 -13.41 -9.77
CA ILE A 28 -14.13 -14.75 -9.83
C ILE A 28 -15.05 -15.76 -9.13
N GLY A 29 -15.55 -15.44 -7.93
CA GLY A 29 -16.46 -16.29 -7.18
C GLY A 29 -17.79 -16.49 -7.93
N GLY A 30 -18.35 -15.41 -8.50
CA GLY A 30 -19.57 -15.50 -9.32
C GLY A 30 -19.41 -16.40 -10.54
N ARG A 31 -18.26 -16.38 -11.21
CA ARG A 31 -17.95 -17.31 -12.32
C ARG A 31 -17.81 -18.77 -11.84
N ALA A 32 -17.35 -18.97 -10.60
CA ALA A 32 -17.32 -20.29 -9.97
C ALA A 32 -18.69 -20.74 -9.42
N GLY A 33 -19.74 -19.91 -9.56
CA GLY A 33 -21.09 -20.21 -9.07
C GLY A 33 -21.25 -20.02 -7.56
N LEU A 34 -20.33 -19.29 -6.93
CA LEU A 34 -20.36 -19.00 -5.49
C LEU A 34 -21.05 -17.66 -5.21
N ASP A 35 -21.74 -17.61 -4.08
CA ASP A 35 -22.34 -16.38 -3.54
C ASP A 35 -21.91 -16.22 -2.08
N ALA A 36 -21.33 -15.05 -1.75
CA ALA A 36 -20.83 -14.75 -0.42
C ALA A 36 -20.88 -13.23 -0.14
N ASP A 37 -20.71 -12.86 1.12
CA ASP A 37 -20.44 -11.47 1.49
C ASP A 37 -19.02 -11.09 1.11
N TRP A 38 -18.84 -10.74 -0.17
CA TRP A 38 -17.52 -10.45 -0.74
C TRP A 38 -16.77 -9.32 -0.04
N PRO A 39 -17.43 -8.24 0.41
CA PRO A 39 -16.81 -7.25 1.29
C PRO A 39 -16.25 -7.87 2.58
N ALA A 40 -17.02 -8.72 3.26
CA ALA A 40 -16.56 -9.38 4.47
C ALA A 40 -15.38 -10.32 4.21
N VAL A 41 -15.36 -11.03 3.07
CA VAL A 41 -14.24 -11.88 2.63
C VAL A 41 -12.99 -11.04 2.38
N ALA A 42 -13.12 -9.91 1.67
CA ALA A 42 -12.01 -8.99 1.43
C ALA A 42 -11.41 -8.44 2.74
N ASP A 43 -12.29 -8.03 3.66
CA ASP A 43 -11.89 -7.52 4.97
C ASP A 43 -11.21 -8.61 5.82
N ALA A 44 -11.71 -9.85 5.80
CA ALA A 44 -11.11 -10.99 6.47
C ALA A 44 -9.71 -11.31 5.92
N TRP A 45 -9.54 -11.20 4.60
CA TRP A 45 -8.24 -11.36 3.96
C TRP A 45 -7.25 -10.27 4.41
N ARG A 46 -7.65 -9.00 4.36
CA ARG A 46 -6.81 -7.87 4.76
C ARG A 46 -6.44 -7.89 6.24
N ARG A 47 -7.35 -8.32 7.13
CA ARG A 47 -7.07 -8.44 8.58
C ARG A 47 -5.96 -9.43 8.89
N ARG A 48 -5.71 -10.44 8.03
CA ARG A 48 -4.60 -11.40 8.18
C ARG A 48 -3.24 -10.84 7.77
N TYR A 49 -3.25 -9.71 7.05
CA TYR A 49 -2.05 -9.12 6.47
C TYR A 49 -1.01 -8.78 7.54
N ARG A 50 -1.34 -7.96 8.52
CA ARG A 50 -0.40 -7.59 9.57
C ARG A 50 0.11 -8.79 10.38
N PRO A 51 -0.73 -9.69 10.90
CA PRO A 51 -0.27 -10.87 11.62
C PRO A 51 0.71 -11.75 10.83
N VAL A 52 0.49 -11.94 9.54
CA VAL A 52 1.40 -12.77 8.74
C VAL A 52 2.74 -12.08 8.50
N LEU A 53 2.76 -10.77 8.31
CA LEU A 53 4.01 -10.00 8.20
C LEU A 53 4.80 -10.03 9.51
N GLU A 54 4.13 -9.93 10.67
CA GLU A 54 4.77 -10.03 12.00
C GLU A 54 5.44 -11.39 12.19
N ARG A 55 4.85 -12.47 11.71
CA ARG A 55 5.48 -13.81 11.72
C ARG A 55 6.75 -13.89 10.87
N VAL A 56 6.80 -13.16 9.75
CA VAL A 56 8.01 -13.05 8.93
C VAL A 56 9.06 -12.17 9.63
N LEU A 57 8.66 -11.05 10.22
CA LEU A 57 9.56 -10.13 10.91
C LEU A 57 10.16 -10.73 12.19
N SER A 58 9.40 -11.57 12.90
CA SER A 58 9.89 -12.32 14.07
C SER A 58 10.77 -13.52 13.73
N GLY A 59 10.83 -13.90 12.44
CA GLY A 59 11.55 -15.10 11.99
C GLY A 59 10.79 -16.42 12.18
N GLU A 60 9.52 -16.39 12.60
CA GLU A 60 8.66 -17.59 12.65
C GLU A 60 8.40 -18.15 11.25
N LEU A 61 8.20 -17.26 10.28
CA LEU A 61 8.15 -17.61 8.86
C LEU A 61 9.38 -17.07 8.13
N PRO A 62 9.95 -17.85 7.19
CA PRO A 62 11.00 -17.32 6.32
C PRO A 62 10.43 -16.21 5.45
N TRP A 63 11.27 -15.21 5.12
CA TRP A 63 10.90 -14.20 4.14
C TRP A 63 10.56 -14.85 2.79
N ARG A 64 9.47 -14.40 2.19
CA ARG A 64 9.00 -14.77 0.84
C ARG A 64 8.30 -13.59 0.18
N PRO A 65 8.11 -13.57 -1.14
CA PRO A 65 7.34 -12.54 -1.82
C PRO A 65 5.94 -12.36 -1.22
N LEU A 66 5.40 -11.14 -1.30
CA LEU A 66 4.08 -10.83 -0.72
C LEU A 66 2.95 -11.67 -1.36
N ASP A 67 3.04 -12.00 -2.64
CA ASP A 67 2.03 -12.84 -3.31
C ASP A 67 1.92 -14.23 -2.68
N ASP A 68 3.04 -14.81 -2.25
CA ASP A 68 3.02 -16.08 -1.52
C ASP A 68 2.31 -15.95 -0.17
N LEU A 69 2.49 -14.82 0.51
CA LEU A 69 1.78 -14.53 1.77
C LEU A 69 0.29 -14.24 1.51
N HIS A 70 -0.03 -13.52 0.43
CA HIS A 70 -1.41 -13.32 0.01
C HIS A 70 -2.11 -14.65 -0.26
N ARG A 71 -1.43 -15.60 -0.92
CA ARG A 71 -1.97 -16.92 -1.16
C ARG A 71 -2.19 -17.68 0.15
N LEU A 72 -1.21 -17.69 1.05
CA LEU A 72 -1.33 -18.30 2.37
C LEU A 72 -2.54 -17.77 3.15
N MET A 73 -2.70 -16.45 3.20
CA MET A 73 -3.83 -15.81 3.86
C MET A 73 -5.17 -16.13 3.18
N LEU A 74 -5.17 -16.20 1.84
CA LEU A 74 -6.38 -16.52 1.07
C LEU A 74 -6.87 -17.94 1.36
N ASP A 75 -5.96 -18.92 1.46
CA ASP A 75 -6.33 -20.30 1.74
C ASP A 75 -7.05 -20.43 3.11
N ASP A 76 -6.59 -19.67 4.13
CA ASP A 76 -7.25 -19.61 5.43
C ASP A 76 -8.66 -18.94 5.33
N VAL A 77 -8.77 -17.87 4.54
CA VAL A 77 -10.04 -17.13 4.32
C VAL A 77 -11.05 -18.00 3.58
N VAL A 78 -10.62 -18.72 2.56
CA VAL A 78 -11.45 -19.64 1.79
C VAL A 78 -12.06 -20.70 2.70
N ALA A 79 -11.25 -21.33 3.57
CA ALA A 79 -11.73 -22.33 4.52
C ALA A 79 -12.73 -21.72 5.54
N GLU A 80 -12.44 -20.53 6.08
CA GLU A 80 -13.29 -19.86 7.06
C GLU A 80 -14.67 -19.46 6.50
N HIS A 81 -14.71 -19.06 5.21
CA HIS A 81 -15.94 -18.59 4.56
C HIS A 81 -16.66 -19.68 3.75
N GLY A 82 -16.21 -20.95 3.82
CA GLY A 82 -16.83 -22.06 3.09
C GLY A 82 -16.75 -21.92 1.58
N LEU A 83 -15.65 -21.37 1.07
CA LEU A 83 -15.40 -21.13 -0.36
C LEU A 83 -14.46 -22.19 -0.97
N ASP A 84 -14.47 -23.41 -0.43
CA ASP A 84 -13.54 -24.50 -0.80
C ASP A 84 -13.68 -24.92 -2.27
N ASP A 85 -14.81 -24.63 -2.91
CA ASP A 85 -15.04 -24.85 -4.34
C ASP A 85 -14.20 -23.93 -5.25
N LEU A 86 -13.53 -22.90 -4.70
CA LEU A 86 -12.50 -22.15 -5.43
C LEU A 86 -11.28 -23.04 -5.70
N GLY A 87 -11.07 -23.37 -6.97
CA GLY A 87 -9.90 -24.14 -7.39
C GLY A 87 -8.60 -23.32 -7.38
N GLU A 88 -7.48 -24.00 -7.67
CA GLU A 88 -6.15 -23.36 -7.66
C GLU A 88 -6.06 -22.16 -8.62
N ALA A 89 -6.62 -22.29 -9.82
CA ALA A 89 -6.60 -21.21 -10.82
C ALA A 89 -7.37 -19.97 -10.37
N GLU A 90 -8.52 -20.15 -9.71
CA GLU A 90 -9.31 -19.07 -9.13
C GLU A 90 -8.56 -18.40 -7.98
N ARG A 91 -7.94 -19.17 -7.09
CA ARG A 91 -7.13 -18.64 -5.97
C ARG A 91 -5.92 -17.85 -6.48
N ASP A 92 -5.21 -18.35 -7.49
CA ASP A 92 -4.11 -17.62 -8.14
C ASP A 92 -4.61 -16.31 -8.79
N ALA A 93 -5.76 -16.35 -9.48
CA ALA A 93 -6.37 -15.17 -10.07
C ALA A 93 -6.80 -14.14 -9.02
N LEU A 94 -7.23 -14.58 -7.83
CA LEU A 94 -7.56 -13.72 -6.69
C LEU A 94 -6.31 -13.04 -6.13
N VAL A 95 -5.19 -13.75 -5.98
CA VAL A 95 -3.91 -13.12 -5.60
C VAL A 95 -3.53 -12.03 -6.61
N GLN A 96 -3.73 -12.29 -7.91
CA GLN A 96 -3.49 -11.31 -8.96
C GLN A 96 -4.45 -10.10 -8.93
N ALA A 97 -5.55 -10.14 -8.16
CA ALA A 97 -6.40 -8.96 -7.97
C ALA A 97 -5.65 -7.82 -7.26
N TRP A 98 -4.70 -8.13 -6.38
CA TRP A 98 -3.85 -7.13 -5.72
C TRP A 98 -2.91 -6.38 -6.68
N HIS A 99 -2.68 -6.90 -7.87
CA HIS A 99 -1.90 -6.24 -8.93
C HIS A 99 -2.72 -5.22 -9.73
N ARG A 100 -4.04 -5.12 -9.51
CA ARG A 100 -4.98 -4.33 -10.34
C ARG A 100 -5.87 -3.42 -9.50
N LEU A 101 -5.34 -2.92 -8.39
CA LEU A 101 -6.06 -1.99 -7.53
C LEU A 101 -6.33 -0.66 -8.23
N ARG A 102 -7.51 -0.10 -8.01
CA ARG A 102 -7.89 1.21 -8.53
C ARG A 102 -7.25 2.31 -7.69
N PRO A 103 -6.71 3.36 -8.29
CA PRO A 103 -6.20 4.51 -7.55
C PRO A 103 -7.36 5.29 -6.92
N TRP A 104 -7.08 5.99 -5.83
CA TRP A 104 -7.96 7.04 -5.34
C TRP A 104 -8.05 8.17 -6.38
N PRO A 105 -9.19 8.92 -6.46
CA PRO A 105 -9.41 9.92 -7.49
C PRO A 105 -8.37 11.04 -7.55
N ASP A 106 -7.75 11.37 -6.42
CA ASP A 106 -6.74 12.41 -6.26
C ASP A 106 -5.31 11.94 -6.60
N ALA A 107 -5.06 10.63 -6.60
CA ALA A 107 -3.71 10.07 -6.62
C ALA A 107 -2.94 10.40 -7.92
N ALA A 108 -3.55 10.16 -9.08
CA ALA A 108 -2.88 10.41 -10.36
C ALA A 108 -2.65 11.91 -10.61
N ALA A 109 -3.66 12.75 -10.31
CA ALA A 109 -3.55 14.19 -10.48
C ALA A 109 -2.49 14.80 -9.54
N GLY A 110 -2.46 14.36 -8.28
CA GLY A 110 -1.45 14.82 -7.33
C GLY A 110 -0.02 14.41 -7.71
N LEU A 111 0.18 13.19 -8.22
CA LEU A 111 1.50 12.75 -8.74
C LEU A 111 1.92 13.54 -9.97
N GLU A 112 0.99 13.85 -10.90
CA GLU A 112 1.30 14.68 -12.06
C GLU A 112 1.71 16.10 -11.64
N MET A 113 1.07 16.67 -10.61
CA MET A 113 1.50 17.97 -10.06
C MET A 113 2.91 17.89 -9.45
N LEU A 114 3.22 16.80 -8.70
CA LEU A 114 4.56 16.58 -8.12
C LEU A 114 5.62 16.40 -9.19
N HIS A 115 5.29 15.75 -10.31
CA HIS A 115 6.21 15.57 -11.43
C HIS A 115 6.74 16.90 -12.02
N HIS A 116 6.01 18.00 -11.85
CA HIS A 116 6.44 19.35 -12.25
C HIS A 116 7.26 20.08 -11.17
N THR A 117 7.58 19.42 -10.07
CA THR A 117 8.44 19.94 -9.01
C THR A 117 9.86 19.33 -9.12
N ARG A 118 10.73 19.65 -8.12
CA ARG A 118 12.04 19.02 -8.01
C ARG A 118 12.02 17.78 -7.09
N VAL A 119 10.87 17.48 -6.49
CA VAL A 119 10.73 16.37 -5.54
C VAL A 119 10.66 15.06 -6.33
N ILE A 120 11.62 14.18 -6.11
CA ILE A 120 11.61 12.83 -6.68
C ILE A 120 10.50 12.04 -6.01
N THR A 121 9.66 11.36 -6.80
CA THR A 121 8.57 10.54 -6.29
C THR A 121 8.85 9.05 -6.47
N ALA A 122 8.68 8.26 -5.41
CA ALA A 122 8.83 6.81 -5.50
C ALA A 122 7.74 6.08 -4.70
N THR A 123 7.47 4.83 -5.05
CA THR A 123 6.70 3.96 -4.17
C THR A 123 7.57 3.47 -3.01
N LEU A 124 6.99 3.18 -1.84
CA LEU A 124 7.62 2.40 -0.78
C LEU A 124 6.55 1.53 -0.12
N SER A 125 6.36 0.36 -0.67
CA SER A 125 5.28 -0.56 -0.31
C SER A 125 5.82 -1.95 0.00
N ASN A 126 5.02 -2.74 0.71
CA ASN A 126 5.30 -4.16 0.93
C ASN A 126 5.02 -5.02 -0.32
N GLY A 127 4.32 -4.50 -1.32
CA GLY A 127 4.15 -5.16 -2.63
C GLY A 127 5.49 -5.36 -3.33
N GLY A 128 5.64 -6.47 -4.06
CA GLY A 128 6.84 -6.76 -4.84
C GLY A 128 7.07 -5.72 -5.94
N VAL A 129 8.32 -5.54 -6.37
CA VAL A 129 8.69 -4.56 -7.42
C VAL A 129 7.89 -4.79 -8.71
N GLY A 130 7.73 -6.04 -9.14
CA GLY A 130 6.97 -6.38 -10.34
C GLY A 130 5.48 -6.04 -10.22
N LEU A 131 4.87 -6.32 -9.04
CA LEU A 131 3.50 -5.94 -8.72
C LEU A 131 3.33 -4.42 -8.81
N LEU A 132 4.18 -3.67 -8.10
CA LEU A 132 4.09 -2.21 -8.05
C LEU A 132 4.29 -1.57 -9.42
N ALA A 133 5.25 -2.04 -10.21
CA ALA A 133 5.48 -1.55 -11.56
C ALA A 133 4.28 -1.79 -12.49
N GLY A 134 3.67 -2.97 -12.41
CA GLY A 134 2.46 -3.30 -13.17
C GLY A 134 1.26 -2.48 -12.74
N LEU A 135 1.01 -2.41 -11.43
CA LEU A 135 -0.10 -1.67 -10.83
C LEU A 135 -0.02 -0.18 -11.16
N THR A 136 1.13 0.46 -10.91
CA THR A 136 1.29 1.91 -11.13
C THR A 136 1.12 2.26 -12.61
N LYS A 137 1.66 1.43 -13.51
CA LYS A 137 1.48 1.60 -14.96
C LYS A 137 0.01 1.49 -15.38
N GLN A 138 -0.71 0.47 -14.88
CA GLN A 138 -2.12 0.25 -15.20
C GLN A 138 -3.02 1.33 -14.60
N ALA A 139 -2.72 1.77 -13.38
CA ALA A 139 -3.48 2.78 -12.65
C ALA A 139 -3.18 4.23 -13.11
N GLY A 140 -2.22 4.43 -14.00
CA GLY A 140 -1.79 5.77 -14.42
C GLY A 140 -1.08 6.55 -13.31
N LEU A 141 -0.51 5.87 -12.32
CA LEU A 141 0.25 6.47 -11.22
C LEU A 141 1.72 6.65 -11.67
N ARG A 142 2.07 7.88 -11.98
CA ARG A 142 3.37 8.21 -12.55
C ARG A 142 4.38 8.54 -11.45
N PHE A 143 5.12 7.54 -11.00
CA PHE A 143 6.26 7.68 -10.11
C PHE A 143 7.57 7.76 -10.91
N ASP A 144 8.58 8.46 -10.38
CA ASP A 144 9.92 8.51 -10.96
C ASP A 144 10.69 7.21 -10.70
N CYS A 145 10.40 6.53 -9.57
CA CYS A 145 11.05 5.30 -9.16
C CYS A 145 10.08 4.33 -8.49
N ILE A 146 10.33 3.03 -8.62
CA ILE A 146 9.58 1.97 -7.94
C ILE A 146 10.48 1.35 -6.87
N LEU A 147 10.19 1.65 -5.60
CA LEU A 147 10.82 1.03 -4.44
C LEU A 147 9.83 0.13 -3.72
N SER A 148 10.35 -0.94 -3.16
CA SER A 148 9.59 -1.97 -2.46
C SER A 148 10.38 -2.48 -1.26
N ALA A 149 9.69 -2.88 -0.20
CA ALA A 149 10.28 -3.59 0.92
C ALA A 149 10.97 -4.90 0.51
N GLU A 150 10.60 -5.48 -0.63
CA GLU A 150 11.24 -6.64 -1.25
C GLU A 150 12.75 -6.43 -1.45
N LEU A 151 13.18 -5.20 -1.80
CA LEU A 151 14.59 -4.85 -2.01
C LEU A 151 15.41 -4.98 -0.72
N ALA A 152 14.78 -4.74 0.44
CA ALA A 152 15.37 -4.97 1.76
C ALA A 152 15.21 -6.42 2.25
N ARG A 153 14.53 -7.29 1.49
CA ARG A 153 14.11 -8.65 1.90
C ARG A 153 13.47 -8.63 3.29
N SER A 154 12.59 -7.66 3.51
CA SER A 154 11.85 -7.43 4.75
C SER A 154 10.48 -6.83 4.43
N TYR A 155 9.75 -6.43 5.44
CA TYR A 155 8.47 -5.76 5.33
C TYR A 155 8.43 -4.53 6.25
N LYS A 156 7.66 -3.51 5.89
CA LYS A 156 7.30 -2.43 6.81
C LYS A 156 6.53 -3.04 7.99
N PRO A 157 6.78 -2.62 9.23
CA PRO A 157 7.50 -1.42 9.65
C PRO A 157 8.99 -1.61 10.00
N ASP A 158 9.70 -2.59 9.45
CA ASP A 158 11.13 -2.75 9.68
C ASP A 158 11.89 -1.50 9.19
N LEU A 159 12.67 -0.89 10.07
CA LEU A 159 13.42 0.36 9.81
C LEU A 159 14.41 0.23 8.63
N ARG A 160 14.87 -1.00 8.34
CA ARG A 160 15.72 -1.28 7.18
C ARG A 160 15.07 -0.87 5.86
N VAL A 161 13.74 -0.99 5.75
CA VAL A 161 12.99 -0.65 4.53
C VAL A 161 13.06 0.86 4.26
N TYR A 162 12.89 1.68 5.27
CA TYR A 162 12.93 3.14 5.14
C TYR A 162 14.35 3.66 4.90
N ARG A 163 15.33 3.09 5.60
CA ARG A 163 16.76 3.44 5.41
C ARG A 163 17.25 3.05 4.02
N MET A 164 16.88 1.86 3.54
CA MET A 164 17.16 1.42 2.16
C MET A 164 16.60 2.40 1.13
N ALA A 165 15.38 2.93 1.32
CA ALA A 165 14.81 3.90 0.40
C ALA A 165 15.65 5.20 0.35
N ALA A 166 16.13 5.70 1.48
CA ALA A 166 17.01 6.87 1.54
C ALA A 166 18.35 6.60 0.84
N GLU A 167 18.95 5.42 1.05
CA GLU A 167 20.19 5.01 0.40
C GLU A 167 20.05 4.91 -1.12
N LEU A 168 18.99 4.26 -1.61
CA LEU A 168 18.79 4.06 -3.06
C LEU A 168 18.44 5.35 -3.80
N LEU A 169 17.81 6.31 -3.12
CA LEU A 169 17.51 7.63 -3.67
C LEU A 169 18.66 8.63 -3.46
N GLU A 170 19.73 8.24 -2.76
CA GLU A 170 20.87 9.09 -2.41
C GLU A 170 20.46 10.38 -1.67
N VAL A 171 19.43 10.26 -0.78
CA VAL A 171 18.84 11.37 -0.03
C VAL A 171 19.09 11.20 1.46
N GLU A 172 19.45 12.26 2.16
CA GLU A 172 19.51 12.21 3.62
C GLU A 172 18.12 11.89 4.19
N PRO A 173 17.99 10.99 5.20
CA PRO A 173 16.70 10.59 5.77
C PRO A 173 15.78 11.78 6.12
N ARG A 174 16.32 12.84 6.73
CA ARG A 174 15.56 14.06 7.08
C ARG A 174 15.04 14.87 5.88
N ARG A 175 15.50 14.56 4.65
CA ARG A 175 15.07 15.16 3.40
C ARG A 175 14.21 14.22 2.55
N LEU A 176 13.96 13.01 3.06
CA LEU A 176 13.04 12.04 2.48
C LEU A 176 11.70 12.08 3.25
N LEU A 177 10.60 12.26 2.52
CA LEU A 177 9.26 12.30 3.07
C LEU A 177 8.56 10.96 2.87
N MET A 178 8.12 10.31 3.96
CA MET A 178 7.20 9.17 3.88
C MET A 178 5.75 9.67 3.87
N VAL A 179 4.98 9.24 2.90
CA VAL A 179 3.56 9.59 2.71
C VAL A 179 2.70 8.36 2.92
N ALA A 180 1.82 8.37 3.89
CA ALA A 180 0.92 7.25 4.17
C ALA A 180 -0.40 7.68 4.83
N CYS A 181 -1.41 6.80 4.77
CA CYS A 181 -2.63 6.90 5.56
C CYS A 181 -2.58 6.05 6.85
N HIS A 182 -1.51 5.28 7.05
CA HIS A 182 -1.34 4.36 8.17
C HIS A 182 -0.42 4.97 9.23
N PRO A 183 -0.90 5.23 10.46
CA PRO A 183 -0.10 5.83 11.53
C PRO A 183 1.19 5.07 11.84
N ASP A 184 1.12 3.74 11.93
CA ASP A 184 2.25 2.87 12.23
C ASP A 184 3.36 2.90 11.17
N ASP A 185 3.01 3.11 9.91
CA ASP A 185 3.96 3.30 8.82
C ASP A 185 4.72 4.62 8.98
N LEU A 186 4.00 5.69 9.37
CA LEU A 186 4.60 7.01 9.62
C LEU A 186 5.45 7.03 10.91
N GLU A 187 5.02 6.33 11.95
CA GLU A 187 5.79 6.20 13.21
C GLU A 187 7.13 5.50 12.94
N ALA A 188 7.12 4.39 12.21
CA ALA A 188 8.35 3.68 11.85
C ALA A 188 9.25 4.51 10.90
N ALA A 189 8.67 5.25 9.96
CA ALA A 189 9.42 6.16 9.11
C ALA A 189 10.10 7.28 9.92
N ALA A 190 9.40 7.87 10.88
CA ALA A 190 9.96 8.88 11.80
C ALA A 190 11.10 8.29 12.65
N GLU A 191 10.95 7.06 13.17
CA GLU A 191 12.01 6.36 13.90
C GLU A 191 13.23 6.09 13.00
N ALA A 192 13.03 5.85 11.73
CA ALA A 192 14.12 5.71 10.75
C ALA A 192 14.78 7.06 10.39
N GLY A 193 14.24 8.19 10.87
CA GLY A 193 14.76 9.54 10.64
C GLY A 193 14.17 10.27 9.43
N LEU A 194 13.12 9.74 8.81
CA LEU A 194 12.42 10.37 7.71
C LEU A 194 11.49 11.49 8.20
N ARG A 195 11.13 12.40 7.28
CA ARG A 195 9.95 13.25 7.45
C ARG A 195 8.70 12.47 7.14
N THR A 196 7.55 12.92 7.67
CA THR A 196 6.29 12.20 7.57
C THR A 196 5.15 13.10 7.09
N ALA A 197 4.31 12.57 6.20
CA ALA A 197 3.08 13.21 5.75
C ALA A 197 1.92 12.23 5.85
N TYR A 198 0.87 12.65 6.54
CA TYR A 198 -0.36 11.88 6.68
C TYR A 198 -1.39 12.36 5.65
N ILE A 199 -1.99 11.41 4.93
CA ILE A 199 -3.14 11.63 4.04
C ILE A 199 -4.29 10.74 4.53
N PRO A 200 -5.43 11.31 4.99
CA PRO A 200 -6.55 10.51 5.45
C PRO A 200 -7.23 9.76 4.31
N ARG A 201 -7.59 8.50 4.57
CA ARG A 201 -8.37 7.67 3.65
C ARG A 201 -9.59 7.11 4.39
N PRO A 202 -10.60 7.94 4.68
CA PRO A 202 -11.72 7.56 5.53
C PRO A 202 -12.57 6.41 4.96
N LEU A 203 -12.44 6.12 3.67
CA LEU A 203 -13.16 5.04 2.99
C LEU A 203 -12.31 3.78 2.78
N GLU A 204 -11.08 3.74 3.28
CA GLU A 204 -10.18 2.59 3.07
C GLU A 204 -10.82 1.25 3.52
N TRP A 205 -11.49 1.26 4.67
CA TRP A 205 -12.19 0.12 5.24
C TRP A 205 -13.70 0.15 5.02
N GLY A 206 -14.18 1.00 4.09
CA GLY A 206 -15.58 1.17 3.77
C GLY A 206 -16.22 2.38 4.45
N PRO A 207 -17.51 2.65 4.15
CA PRO A 207 -18.18 3.88 4.56
C PRO A 207 -18.44 3.97 6.07
N ASP A 208 -18.52 2.83 6.75
CA ASP A 208 -18.83 2.73 8.19
C ASP A 208 -17.57 2.59 9.06
N ALA A 209 -16.38 2.70 8.45
CA ALA A 209 -15.12 2.58 9.18
C ALA A 209 -14.87 3.77 10.10
N GLU A 210 -14.28 3.51 11.25
CA GLU A 210 -13.80 4.58 12.13
C GLU A 210 -12.72 5.42 11.45
N ARG A 211 -12.77 6.73 11.70
CA ARG A 211 -11.72 7.62 11.22
C ARG A 211 -10.43 7.34 11.97
N VAL A 212 -9.35 7.28 11.22
CA VAL A 212 -8.00 7.20 11.77
C VAL A 212 -7.43 8.61 11.83
N ASP A 213 -6.98 9.01 13.01
CA ASP A 213 -6.34 10.30 13.21
C ASP A 213 -4.84 10.22 12.84
N PRO A 214 -4.24 11.35 12.41
CA PRO A 214 -2.80 11.39 12.17
C PRO A 214 -2.02 11.07 13.46
N PRO A 215 -0.87 10.38 13.37
CA PRO A 215 -0.03 10.13 14.54
C PRO A 215 0.52 11.43 15.11
N ALA A 216 0.79 11.43 16.42
CA ALA A 216 1.40 12.57 17.08
C ALA A 216 2.79 12.86 16.48
N GLY A 217 3.06 14.14 16.21
CA GLY A 217 4.37 14.55 15.67
C GLY A 217 4.58 14.37 14.18
N VAL A 218 3.53 14.01 13.42
CA VAL A 218 3.61 14.02 11.96
C VAL A 218 3.97 15.43 11.44
N ASP A 219 4.90 15.52 10.49
CA ASP A 219 5.42 16.81 10.01
C ASP A 219 4.41 17.57 9.13
N LEU A 220 3.57 16.84 8.38
CA LEU A 220 2.57 17.41 7.48
C LEU A 220 1.28 16.57 7.49
N VAL A 221 0.15 17.24 7.51
CA VAL A 221 -1.16 16.64 7.24
C VAL A 221 -1.71 17.32 5.98
N ALA A 222 -2.08 16.52 4.98
CA ALA A 222 -2.73 17.00 3.77
C ALA A 222 -4.05 16.25 3.56
N ASP A 223 -5.07 16.93 3.04
CA ASP A 223 -6.39 16.32 2.83
C ASP A 223 -6.36 15.19 1.78
N ASP A 224 -5.45 15.30 0.80
CA ASP A 224 -5.27 14.38 -0.32
C ASP A 224 -3.88 14.57 -0.97
N VAL A 225 -3.58 13.80 -2.04
CA VAL A 225 -2.29 13.90 -2.77
C VAL A 225 -2.17 15.24 -3.50
N ILE A 226 -3.27 15.84 -3.92
CA ILE A 226 -3.28 17.18 -4.55
C ILE A 226 -2.89 18.25 -3.52
N GLY A 227 -3.46 18.18 -2.32
CA GLY A 227 -3.10 19.05 -1.19
C GLY A 227 -1.64 18.90 -0.78
N LEU A 228 -1.15 17.65 -0.75
CA LEU A 228 0.26 17.34 -0.52
C LEU A 228 1.16 18.00 -1.59
N ALA A 229 0.83 17.84 -2.87
CA ALA A 229 1.59 18.42 -3.97
C ALA A 229 1.73 19.94 -3.83
N ARG A 230 0.64 20.63 -3.50
CA ARG A 230 0.65 22.07 -3.23
C ARG A 230 1.54 22.45 -2.04
N ALA A 231 1.49 21.68 -0.95
CA ALA A 231 2.32 21.89 0.23
C ALA A 231 3.82 21.68 -0.06
N LEU A 232 4.15 20.86 -1.07
CA LEU A 232 5.51 20.63 -1.56
C LEU A 232 5.93 21.58 -2.69
N GLY A 233 5.12 22.57 -3.02
CA GLY A 233 5.47 23.66 -3.93
C GLY A 233 5.00 23.47 -5.37
N ALA A 234 4.14 22.49 -5.64
CA ALA A 234 3.51 22.41 -6.96
C ALA A 234 2.56 23.59 -7.19
N THR A 235 2.72 24.25 -8.32
CA THR A 235 1.80 25.30 -8.79
C THR A 235 0.83 24.63 -9.76
N GLY A 236 -0.47 24.81 -9.52
CA GLY A 236 -1.54 24.28 -10.37
C GLY A 236 -1.65 24.99 -11.69
#